data_fbbc5e4900c1616b30239de5327a997d
#
_entry.id   fbbc5e4900c1616b30239de5327a997d
#
_cell.length_a   1.000
_cell.length_b   1.000
_cell.length_c   1.000
_cell.angle_alpha   90.00
_cell.angle_beta   90.00
_cell.angle_gamma   90.00
#
_symmetry.space_group_name_H-M   'P 1'
#
loop_
_entity.id
_entity.type
_entity.pdbx_description
1 polymer ?
#
loop_
_entity_poly.entity_id
_entity_poly.type
_entity_poly.pdbx_seq_one_letter_code
_entity_poly.pdbx_strand_id
1 'polypeptide(L)'
;MSTNILLMCGGDGSEHEISLLSAKFIEKQLNLTKDFNVIKVVIHNHQFMVDEKTSGYFDADGDFVFGDKKIKVDCVVPCIHGIPGETGDIQSFLNIHNIPFIGCDAEASRYCFNKITTKLYFDALGIPNAPYAIIP
;
A
#
# COMPACT_ATOMS: atom_id res chain seq x y z
N MET A 1 -5.29 -22.82 -10.35
CA MET A 1 -5.99 -21.52 -10.26
C MET A 1 -4.89 -20.47 -10.08
N SER A 2 -4.91 -19.36 -10.81
CA SER A 2 -3.91 -18.31 -10.61
C SER A 2 -4.29 -17.46 -9.40
N THR A 3 -3.28 -17.00 -8.65
CA THR A 3 -3.47 -16.13 -7.47
C THR A 3 -3.69 -14.69 -7.92
N ASN A 4 -4.76 -14.05 -7.47
CA ASN A 4 -5.08 -12.66 -7.80
C ASN A 4 -4.28 -11.71 -6.91
N ILE A 5 -3.34 -11.00 -7.49
CA ILE A 5 -2.51 -10.01 -6.83
C ILE A 5 -2.98 -8.61 -7.21
N LEU A 6 -3.31 -7.80 -6.22
CA LEU A 6 -3.57 -6.40 -6.42
C LEU A 6 -2.31 -5.58 -6.11
N LEU A 7 -1.67 -5.03 -7.14
CA LEU A 7 -0.51 -4.15 -6.97
C LEU A 7 -0.98 -2.71 -6.84
N MET A 8 -0.95 -2.20 -5.60
CA MET A 8 -1.34 -0.82 -5.30
C MET A 8 -0.16 0.13 -5.37
N CYS A 9 -0.31 1.23 -6.09
CA CYS A 9 0.74 2.24 -6.26
C CYS A 9 0.14 3.65 -6.38
N GLY A 10 0.99 4.66 -6.61
CA GLY A 10 0.58 6.06 -6.68
C GLY A 10 0.52 6.70 -5.28
N GLY A 11 -0.64 7.17 -4.91
CA GLY A 11 -0.87 7.98 -3.71
C GLY A 11 -1.02 9.47 -4.05
N ASP A 12 -1.57 10.24 -3.14
CA ASP A 12 -1.83 11.67 -3.35
C ASP A 12 -0.69 12.58 -2.82
N GLY A 13 0.44 11.97 -2.47
CA GLY A 13 1.63 12.66 -1.97
C GLY A 13 2.62 13.05 -3.07
N SER A 14 3.70 13.73 -2.67
CA SER A 14 4.79 14.16 -3.56
C SER A 14 5.58 13.01 -4.18
N GLU A 15 5.45 11.80 -3.68
CA GLU A 15 6.18 10.61 -4.13
C GLU A 15 5.37 9.73 -5.10
N HIS A 16 4.25 10.25 -5.62
CA HIS A 16 3.38 9.56 -6.58
C HIS A 16 4.15 8.93 -7.74
N GLU A 17 4.95 9.73 -8.44
CA GLU A 17 5.71 9.28 -9.60
C GLU A 17 6.77 8.21 -9.25
N ILE A 18 7.39 8.32 -8.09
CA ILE A 18 8.36 7.32 -7.60
C ILE A 18 7.66 5.99 -7.33
N SER A 19 6.47 6.04 -6.75
CA SER A 19 5.62 4.86 -6.54
C SER A 19 5.27 4.17 -7.87
N LEU A 20 4.89 4.94 -8.91
CA LEU A 20 4.60 4.39 -10.23
C LEU A 20 5.82 3.70 -10.86
N LEU A 21 7.01 4.28 -10.71
CA LEU A 21 8.26 3.67 -11.20
C LEU A 21 8.57 2.35 -10.49
N SER A 22 8.44 2.34 -9.16
CA SER A 22 8.64 1.14 -8.34
C SER A 22 7.64 0.04 -8.71
N ALA A 23 6.37 0.41 -8.86
CA ALA A 23 5.32 -0.52 -9.25
C ALA A 23 5.55 -1.13 -10.64
N LYS A 24 6.04 -0.37 -11.59
CA LYS A 24 6.39 -0.87 -12.94
C LYS A 24 7.43 -1.99 -12.87
N PHE A 25 8.42 -1.86 -12.00
CA PHE A 25 9.42 -2.90 -11.80
C PHE A 25 8.80 -4.15 -11.14
N ILE A 26 8.02 -3.96 -10.07
CA ILE A 26 7.36 -5.07 -9.35
C ILE A 26 6.38 -5.80 -10.27
N GLU A 27 5.54 -5.08 -11.01
CA GLU A 27 4.61 -5.64 -11.99
C GLU A 27 5.32 -6.54 -13.01
N LYS A 28 6.46 -6.05 -13.54
CA LYS A 28 7.28 -6.83 -14.46
C LYS A 28 7.78 -8.12 -13.82
N GLN A 29 8.23 -8.09 -12.56
CA GLN A 29 8.74 -9.29 -11.88
C GLN A 29 7.60 -10.28 -11.58
N LEU A 30 6.46 -9.81 -11.10
CA LEU A 30 5.30 -10.66 -10.83
C LEU A 30 4.78 -11.35 -12.10
N ASN A 31 4.80 -10.67 -13.23
CA ASN A 31 4.37 -11.20 -14.52
C ASN A 31 5.37 -12.20 -15.17
N LEU A 32 6.56 -12.41 -14.59
CA LEU A 32 7.48 -13.45 -15.04
C LEU A 32 6.96 -14.86 -14.71
N THR A 33 6.10 -14.98 -13.71
CA THR A 33 5.44 -16.23 -13.36
C THR A 33 4.03 -16.25 -13.95
N LYS A 34 3.57 -17.44 -14.35
CA LYS A 34 2.18 -17.62 -14.82
C LYS A 34 1.19 -17.92 -13.69
N ASP A 35 1.70 -17.91 -12.45
CA ASP A 35 0.91 -18.29 -11.27
C ASP A 35 0.09 -17.11 -10.73
N PHE A 36 0.44 -15.89 -11.14
CA PHE A 36 -0.21 -14.66 -10.69
C PHE A 36 -1.06 -14.00 -11.79
N ASN A 37 -2.24 -13.57 -11.39
CA ASN A 37 -3.05 -12.62 -12.14
C ASN A 37 -2.90 -11.24 -11.47
N VAL A 38 -2.06 -10.39 -12.06
CA VAL A 38 -1.69 -9.10 -11.47
C VAL A 38 -2.59 -8.00 -11.99
N ILE A 39 -3.30 -7.32 -11.08
CA ILE A 39 -4.09 -6.13 -11.38
C ILE A 39 -3.39 -4.94 -10.70
N LYS A 40 -2.90 -4.02 -11.53
CA LYS A 40 -2.33 -2.77 -11.01
C LYS A 40 -3.45 -1.77 -10.73
N VAL A 41 -3.38 -1.16 -9.55
CA VAL A 41 -4.32 -0.14 -9.09
C VAL A 41 -3.52 1.09 -8.67
N VAL A 42 -3.79 2.20 -9.30
CA VAL A 42 -3.17 3.49 -8.98
C VAL A 42 -4.10 4.28 -8.07
N ILE A 43 -3.62 4.66 -6.89
CA ILE A 43 -4.34 5.60 -6.03
C ILE A 43 -4.07 7.00 -6.54
N HIS A 44 -5.14 7.69 -6.92
CA HIS A 44 -5.09 9.07 -7.38
C HIS A 44 -6.39 9.78 -7.04
N ASN A 45 -6.31 10.96 -6.45
CA ASN A 45 -7.47 11.74 -5.98
C ASN A 45 -8.42 10.90 -5.10
N HIS A 46 -7.86 10.14 -4.17
CA HIS A 46 -8.59 9.23 -3.27
C HIS A 46 -9.39 8.12 -3.98
N GLN A 47 -9.07 7.83 -5.23
CA GLN A 47 -9.72 6.78 -6.02
C GLN A 47 -8.74 5.66 -6.35
N PHE A 48 -9.27 4.46 -6.50
CA PHE A 48 -8.54 3.28 -6.97
C PHE A 48 -8.69 3.16 -8.49
N MET A 49 -7.73 3.67 -9.24
CA MET A 49 -7.77 3.69 -10.70
C MET A 49 -7.12 2.44 -11.28
N VAL A 50 -7.85 1.68 -12.11
CA VAL A 50 -7.30 0.52 -12.85
C VAL A 50 -6.71 0.97 -14.19
N ASP A 51 -7.31 1.99 -14.79
CA ASP A 51 -6.82 2.69 -15.98
C ASP A 51 -7.24 4.17 -15.92
N GLU A 52 -6.98 4.94 -16.97
CA GLU A 52 -7.27 6.38 -17.01
C GLU A 52 -8.76 6.75 -16.84
N LYS A 53 -9.67 5.80 -17.04
CA LYS A 53 -11.13 6.04 -17.05
C LYS A 53 -11.91 5.16 -16.09
N THR A 54 -11.29 4.08 -15.63
CA THR A 54 -11.96 3.06 -14.83
C THR A 54 -11.44 3.12 -13.40
N SER A 55 -12.31 3.50 -12.48
CA SER A 55 -12.08 3.35 -11.05
C SER A 55 -12.68 2.03 -10.55
N GLY A 56 -12.12 1.52 -9.45
CA GLY A 56 -12.63 0.37 -8.73
C GLY A 56 -12.93 0.69 -7.28
N TYR A 57 -13.51 -0.25 -6.59
CA TYR A 57 -13.78 -0.19 -5.16
C TYR A 57 -13.76 -1.59 -4.55
N PHE A 58 -13.60 -1.67 -3.24
CA PHE A 58 -13.77 -2.92 -2.51
C PHE A 58 -15.21 -3.02 -2.01
N ASP A 59 -15.85 -4.15 -2.24
CA ASP A 59 -17.18 -4.39 -1.71
C ASP A 59 -17.15 -4.90 -0.25
N ALA A 60 -18.30 -5.20 0.31
CA ALA A 60 -18.44 -5.64 1.69
C ALA A 60 -17.76 -7.01 1.98
N ASP A 61 -17.55 -7.83 0.96
CA ASP A 61 -16.87 -9.12 1.06
C ASP A 61 -15.34 -8.99 0.92
N GLY A 62 -14.83 -7.79 0.60
CA GLY A 62 -13.42 -7.52 0.33
C GLY A 62 -12.99 -7.86 -1.09
N ASP A 63 -13.92 -8.13 -1.98
CA ASP A 63 -13.64 -8.34 -3.39
C ASP A 63 -13.44 -7.00 -4.10
N PHE A 64 -12.54 -6.95 -5.07
CA PHE A 64 -12.30 -5.73 -5.85
C PHE A 64 -13.17 -5.70 -7.10
N VAL A 65 -13.95 -4.62 -7.23
CA VAL A 65 -14.93 -4.43 -8.31
C VAL A 65 -14.49 -3.28 -9.20
N PHE A 66 -14.42 -3.49 -10.52
CA PHE A 66 -14.10 -2.46 -11.49
C PHE A 66 -14.73 -2.78 -12.86
N GLY A 67 -15.36 -1.79 -13.49
CA GLY A 67 -16.19 -2.04 -14.68
C GLY A 67 -17.23 -3.14 -14.41
N ASP A 68 -17.31 -4.12 -15.27
CA ASP A 68 -18.20 -5.29 -15.12
C ASP A 68 -17.52 -6.49 -14.43
N LYS A 69 -16.34 -6.28 -13.83
CA LYS A 69 -15.54 -7.34 -13.21
C LYS A 69 -15.62 -7.26 -11.69
N LYS A 70 -15.72 -8.42 -11.06
CA LYS A 70 -15.54 -8.62 -9.64
C LYS A 70 -14.50 -9.72 -9.44
N ILE A 71 -13.47 -9.44 -8.64
CA ILE A 71 -12.39 -10.37 -8.38
C ILE A 71 -12.17 -10.53 -6.87
N LYS A 72 -12.00 -11.76 -6.45
CA LYS A 72 -11.49 -12.06 -5.12
C LYS A 72 -10.02 -11.68 -5.08
N VAL A 73 -9.62 -10.83 -4.15
CA VAL A 73 -8.22 -10.45 -3.94
C VAL A 73 -7.57 -11.45 -3.00
N ASP A 74 -6.56 -12.18 -3.48
CA ASP A 74 -5.84 -13.14 -2.66
C ASP A 74 -4.70 -12.48 -1.87
N CYS A 75 -4.08 -11.43 -2.43
CA CYS A 75 -3.04 -10.64 -1.75
C CYS A 75 -2.90 -9.26 -2.38
N VAL A 76 -2.63 -8.27 -1.54
CA VAL A 76 -2.24 -6.92 -1.97
C VAL A 76 -0.74 -6.73 -1.81
N VAL A 77 -0.10 -6.14 -2.81
CA VAL A 77 1.28 -5.66 -2.77
C VAL A 77 1.25 -4.14 -2.75
N PRO A 78 1.32 -3.50 -1.56
CA PRO A 78 1.39 -2.06 -1.46
C PRO A 78 2.76 -1.56 -1.92
N CYS A 79 2.78 -0.69 -2.91
CA CYS A 79 3.98 -0.04 -3.44
C CYS A 79 3.81 1.48 -3.44
N ILE A 80 3.15 2.01 -2.41
CA ILE A 80 2.85 3.42 -2.27
C ILE A 80 3.91 4.02 -1.36
N HIS A 81 4.62 5.05 -1.84
CA HIS A 81 5.56 5.82 -1.03
C HIS A 81 4.83 6.97 -0.35
N GLY A 82 5.17 7.22 0.92
CA GLY A 82 4.52 8.25 1.72
C GLY A 82 3.06 7.95 2.03
N ILE A 83 2.23 8.96 1.97
CA ILE A 83 0.79 8.88 2.26
C ILE A 83 0.02 8.35 1.04
N PRO A 84 -0.92 7.39 1.21
CA PRO A 84 -1.35 6.72 2.46
C PRO A 84 -0.66 5.37 2.72
N GLY A 85 0.41 5.03 1.98
CA GLY A 85 1.05 3.71 2.01
C GLY A 85 1.90 3.46 3.25
N GLU A 86 2.65 4.47 3.70
CA GLU A 86 3.57 4.33 4.84
C GLU A 86 2.97 4.81 6.16
N THR A 87 1.80 5.45 6.13
CA THR A 87 1.11 5.97 7.32
C THR A 87 0.27 4.94 8.07
N GLY A 88 0.17 3.72 7.55
CA GLY A 88 -0.66 2.67 8.12
C GLY A 88 -2.14 2.73 7.68
N ASP A 89 -2.52 3.70 6.84
CA ASP A 89 -3.91 3.90 6.44
C ASP A 89 -4.39 2.80 5.48
N ILE A 90 -3.58 2.46 4.47
CA ILE A 90 -3.87 1.35 3.54
C ILE A 90 -3.89 0.02 4.29
N GLN A 91 -2.95 -0.21 5.19
CA GLN A 91 -2.89 -1.43 5.97
C GLN A 91 -4.11 -1.59 6.88
N SER A 92 -4.56 -0.49 7.52
CA SER A 92 -5.78 -0.47 8.33
C SER A 92 -7.02 -0.77 7.49
N PHE A 93 -7.11 -0.18 6.30
CA PHE A 93 -8.19 -0.43 5.36
C PHE A 93 -8.24 -1.89 4.92
N LEU A 94 -7.09 -2.47 4.54
CA LEU A 94 -7.00 -3.88 4.13
C LEU A 94 -7.35 -4.84 5.29
N ASN A 95 -6.94 -4.52 6.51
CA ASN A 95 -7.29 -5.29 7.71
C ASN A 95 -8.79 -5.31 7.99
N ILE A 96 -9.50 -4.18 7.80
CA ILE A 96 -10.95 -4.11 7.97
C ILE A 96 -11.67 -5.08 7.02
N HIS A 97 -11.15 -5.22 5.81
CA HIS A 97 -11.69 -6.12 4.79
C HIS A 97 -11.12 -7.54 4.84
N ASN A 98 -10.28 -7.86 5.83
CA ASN A 98 -9.58 -9.15 5.95
C ASN A 98 -8.79 -9.54 4.69
N ILE A 99 -8.20 -8.56 4.00
CA ILE A 99 -7.42 -8.77 2.78
C ILE A 99 -5.95 -8.95 3.16
N PRO A 100 -5.32 -10.07 2.81
CA PRO A 100 -3.88 -10.28 3.04
C PRO A 100 -3.04 -9.28 2.24
N PHE A 101 -1.94 -8.79 2.81
CA PHE A 101 -1.01 -7.91 2.13
C PHE A 101 0.44 -8.17 2.55
N ILE A 102 1.37 -7.72 1.72
CA ILE A 102 2.80 -7.79 1.98
C ILE A 102 3.27 -6.47 2.60
N GLY A 103 4.08 -6.55 3.65
CA GLY A 103 4.69 -5.39 4.30
C GLY A 103 4.43 -5.34 5.80
N CYS A 104 4.74 -4.19 6.39
CA CYS A 104 4.50 -3.94 7.81
C CYS A 104 3.01 -3.76 8.08
N ASP A 105 2.59 -4.08 9.30
CA ASP A 105 1.22 -3.80 9.74
C ASP A 105 0.96 -2.29 9.90
N ALA A 106 -0.29 -1.94 10.18
CA ALA A 106 -0.71 -0.54 10.27
C ALA A 106 -0.05 0.20 11.44
N GLU A 107 0.18 -0.48 12.56
CA GLU A 107 0.78 0.09 13.77
C GLU A 107 2.26 0.38 13.55
N ALA A 108 3.02 -0.61 13.07
CA ALA A 108 4.43 -0.46 12.76
C ALA A 108 4.67 0.63 11.70
N SER A 109 3.85 0.65 10.62
CA SER A 109 3.92 1.67 9.59
C SER A 109 3.74 3.07 10.18
N ARG A 110 2.71 3.29 10.98
CA ARG A 110 2.40 4.59 11.60
C ARG A 110 3.50 5.07 12.54
N TYR A 111 4.03 4.18 13.39
CA TYR A 111 5.09 4.54 14.33
C TYR A 111 6.41 4.83 13.63
N CYS A 112 6.76 4.07 12.59
CA CYS A 112 7.99 4.30 11.84
C CYS A 112 7.92 5.52 10.92
N PHE A 113 6.75 5.85 10.39
CA PHE A 113 6.56 7.03 9.55
C PHE A 113 6.68 8.34 10.34
N ASN A 114 6.12 8.38 11.55
CA ASN A 114 6.17 9.55 12.41
C ASN A 114 7.55 9.64 13.10
N LYS A 115 8.38 10.61 12.67
CA LYS A 115 9.75 10.79 13.19
C LYS A 115 9.80 11.01 14.71
N ILE A 116 8.85 11.75 15.27
CA ILE A 116 8.78 12.00 16.71
C ILE A 116 8.50 10.69 17.44
N THR A 117 7.47 9.97 17.02
CA THR A 117 7.09 8.69 17.62
C THR A 117 8.24 7.69 17.54
N THR A 118 8.86 7.53 16.36
CA THR A 118 10.03 6.65 16.17
C THR A 118 11.14 6.98 17.16
N LYS A 119 11.48 8.26 17.32
CA LYS A 119 12.54 8.72 18.25
C LYS A 119 12.21 8.40 19.69
N LEU A 120 10.98 8.67 20.12
CA LEU A 120 10.52 8.35 21.49
C LEU A 120 10.58 6.86 21.78
N TYR A 121 10.20 6.00 20.80
CA TYR A 121 10.32 4.54 20.93
C TYR A 121 11.78 4.10 21.06
N PHE A 122 12.67 4.65 20.23
CA PHE A 122 14.09 4.31 20.29
C PHE A 122 14.70 4.66 21.65
N ASP A 123 14.35 5.85 22.18
CA ASP A 123 14.81 6.27 23.50
C ASP A 123 14.26 5.35 24.60
N ALA A 124 12.97 5.02 24.54
CA ALA A 124 12.34 4.14 25.54
C ALA A 124 12.93 2.73 25.54
N LEU A 125 13.36 2.22 24.38
CA LEU A 125 13.96 0.89 24.21
C LEU A 125 15.49 0.88 24.34
N GLY A 126 16.12 2.03 24.57
CA GLY A 126 17.58 2.16 24.62
C GLY A 126 18.26 1.90 23.27
N ILE A 127 17.57 2.10 22.16
CA ILE A 127 18.13 1.94 20.81
C ILE A 127 18.91 3.20 20.44
N PRO A 128 20.21 3.11 20.14
CA PRO A 128 21.00 4.26 19.73
C PRO A 128 20.42 4.95 18.49
N ASN A 129 20.24 6.25 18.57
CA ASN A 129 19.76 7.06 17.46
C ASN A 129 20.38 8.44 17.46
N ALA A 130 20.30 9.15 16.32
CA ALA A 130 20.84 10.49 16.21
C ALA A 130 20.17 11.46 17.19
N PRO A 131 20.93 12.36 17.84
CA PRO A 131 20.36 13.42 18.67
C PRO A 131 19.31 14.23 17.92
N TYR A 132 18.23 14.60 18.62
CA TYR A 132 17.13 15.34 18.03
C TYR A 132 16.53 16.36 18.99
N ALA A 133 15.80 17.32 18.47
CA ALA A 133 14.98 18.23 19.22
C ALA A 133 13.59 18.30 18.59
N ILE A 134 12.56 18.27 19.42
CA ILE A 134 11.18 18.49 18.97
C ILE A 134 10.94 19.98 18.95
N ILE A 135 10.61 20.49 17.76
CA ILE A 135 10.24 21.90 17.57
C ILE A 135 8.71 21.92 17.44
N PRO A 136 8.02 22.67 18.32
CA PRO A 136 6.57 22.78 18.30
C PRO A 136 6.04 23.53 17.08
#